data_d971c702f1b18e72b1b6f173cf5adddc
#
_entry.id   d971c702f1b18e72b1b6f173cf5adddc
#
_cell.length_a   1.000
_cell.length_b   1.000
_cell.length_c   1.000
_cell.angle_alpha   90.00
_cell.angle_beta   90.00
_cell.angle_gamma   90.00
#
_symmetry.space_group_name_H-M   'P 1'
#
loop_
_entity.id
_entity.type
_entity.pdbx_description
1 polymer ?
#
loop_
_entity_poly.entity_id
_entity_poly.type
_entity_poly.pdbx_seq_one_letter_code
_entity_poly.pdbx_strand_id
1 'polypeptide(L)'
;KDEKKRKAAWSAAAHLGGKDLSLWTAAYPSGFQPYRNSHFDYAEWQAAGYDGDFVADYLGSNADSYNHPNGAIEPCIPGIFQYYLIAEYELAKFFAGKYASAQEVADAIAAAWEKITDQIGRDGQIKLYKGSLGL
;
A
#
# COMPACT_ATOMS: atom_id res chain seq x y z
N LYS A 1 -30.15 8.63 17.08
CA LYS A 1 -29.26 8.83 15.91
C LYS A 1 -30.11 8.76 14.65
N ASP A 2 -29.88 9.68 13.69
CA ASP A 2 -30.69 9.88 12.49
C ASP A 2 -30.58 8.67 11.54
N GLU A 3 -31.66 7.91 11.42
CA GLU A 3 -31.72 6.69 10.60
C GLU A 3 -31.58 7.01 9.10
N LYS A 4 -32.09 8.17 8.65
CA LYS A 4 -31.98 8.59 7.25
C LYS A 4 -30.52 8.85 6.87
N LYS A 5 -29.76 9.51 7.75
CA LYS A 5 -28.32 9.72 7.54
C LYS A 5 -27.54 8.41 7.55
N ARG A 6 -27.90 7.48 8.45
CA ARG A 6 -27.28 6.14 8.49
C ARG A 6 -27.51 5.36 7.20
N LYS A 7 -28.75 5.34 6.70
CA LYS A 7 -29.10 4.68 5.43
C LYS A 7 -28.35 5.31 4.26
N ALA A 8 -28.31 6.64 4.19
CA ALA A 8 -27.58 7.35 3.13
C ALA A 8 -26.08 7.05 3.15
N ALA A 9 -25.45 7.07 4.34
CA ALA A 9 -24.03 6.71 4.50
C ALA A 9 -23.76 5.26 4.09
N TRP A 10 -24.65 4.33 4.46
CA TRP A 10 -24.53 2.93 4.09
C TRP A 10 -24.69 2.70 2.59
N SER A 11 -25.66 3.40 1.93
CA SER A 11 -25.81 3.36 0.49
C SER A 11 -24.60 3.91 -0.25
N ALA A 12 -24.02 5.01 0.23
CA ALA A 12 -22.80 5.56 -0.34
C ALA A 12 -21.60 4.60 -0.20
N ALA A 13 -21.42 4.02 0.98
CA ALA A 13 -20.36 3.04 1.22
C ALA A 13 -20.54 1.78 0.34
N ALA A 14 -21.76 1.27 0.22
CA ALA A 14 -22.06 0.12 -0.64
C ALA A 14 -21.84 0.44 -2.13
N HIS A 15 -22.14 1.65 -2.57
CA HIS A 15 -21.88 2.10 -3.95
C HIS A 15 -20.37 2.20 -4.22
N LEU A 16 -19.62 2.89 -3.34
CA LEU A 16 -18.17 3.04 -3.47
C LEU A 16 -17.41 1.70 -3.42
N GLY A 17 -17.87 0.78 -2.56
CA GLY A 17 -17.33 -0.57 -2.48
C GLY A 17 -17.95 -1.56 -3.45
N GLY A 18 -18.89 -1.15 -4.31
CA GLY A 18 -19.55 -2.01 -5.30
C GLY A 18 -18.57 -2.55 -6.35
N LYS A 19 -18.94 -3.68 -6.99
CA LYS A 19 -18.05 -4.36 -7.94
C LYS A 19 -17.56 -3.42 -9.04
N ASP A 20 -18.46 -2.71 -9.69
CA ASP A 20 -18.16 -1.91 -10.88
C ASP A 20 -17.32 -0.68 -10.54
N LEU A 21 -17.73 0.09 -9.52
CA LEU A 21 -16.99 1.28 -9.14
C LEU A 21 -15.62 0.93 -8.51
N SER A 22 -15.53 -0.15 -7.74
CA SER A 22 -14.25 -0.58 -7.19
C SER A 22 -13.26 -1.07 -8.24
N LEU A 23 -13.73 -1.71 -9.30
CA LEU A 23 -12.89 -2.05 -10.44
C LEU A 23 -12.40 -0.80 -11.17
N TRP A 24 -13.31 0.15 -11.43
CA TRP A 24 -12.94 1.43 -12.01
C TRP A 24 -11.86 2.15 -11.19
N THR A 25 -12.01 2.22 -9.86
CA THR A 25 -11.01 2.87 -8.99
C THR A 25 -9.69 2.11 -8.95
N ALA A 26 -9.68 0.80 -9.11
CA ALA A 26 -8.44 0.01 -9.16
C ALA A 26 -7.71 0.14 -10.51
N ALA A 27 -8.45 0.17 -11.63
CA ALA A 27 -7.89 0.23 -12.97
C ALA A 27 -7.54 1.67 -13.43
N TYR A 28 -8.13 2.71 -12.85
CA TYR A 28 -7.73 4.08 -13.13
C TYR A 28 -6.66 4.56 -12.15
N PRO A 29 -5.81 5.53 -12.51
CA PRO A 29 -4.66 5.94 -11.69
C PRO A 29 -5.11 6.63 -10.40
N SER A 30 -5.53 5.81 -9.43
CA SER A 30 -6.04 6.22 -8.12
C SER A 30 -5.16 5.74 -6.96
N GLY A 31 -4.13 4.92 -7.24
CA GLY A 31 -3.25 4.33 -6.23
C GLY A 31 -3.88 3.17 -5.45
N PHE A 32 -5.06 2.70 -5.81
CA PHE A 32 -5.65 1.51 -5.19
C PHE A 32 -5.14 0.24 -5.87
N GLN A 33 -4.68 -0.70 -5.05
CA GLN A 33 -4.29 -2.01 -5.52
C GLN A 33 -5.52 -2.90 -5.75
N PRO A 34 -5.43 -3.92 -6.63
CA PRO A 34 -6.46 -4.94 -6.76
C PRO A 34 -6.73 -5.65 -5.42
N TYR A 35 -7.95 -5.61 -4.91
CA TYR A 35 -8.33 -6.24 -3.63
C TYR A 35 -9.55 -7.16 -3.73
N ARG A 36 -10.02 -7.41 -4.95
CA ARG A 36 -11.13 -8.33 -5.26
C ARG A 36 -10.77 -9.22 -6.43
N ASN A 37 -11.28 -10.44 -6.48
CA ASN A 37 -11.08 -11.34 -7.63
C ASN A 37 -11.52 -10.70 -8.96
N SER A 38 -12.58 -9.89 -8.95
CA SER A 38 -13.03 -9.16 -10.14
C SER A 38 -12.07 -8.06 -10.62
N HIS A 39 -11.11 -7.64 -9.79
CA HIS A 39 -10.09 -6.67 -10.19
C HIS A 39 -8.95 -7.29 -10.98
N PHE A 40 -8.92 -8.62 -11.07
CA PHE A 40 -7.94 -9.37 -11.87
C PHE A 40 -8.48 -9.72 -13.27
N ASP A 41 -9.50 -9.00 -13.74
CA ASP A 41 -10.00 -9.13 -15.11
C ASP A 41 -9.13 -8.32 -16.07
N TYR A 42 -8.26 -8.99 -16.78
CA TYR A 42 -7.29 -8.39 -17.71
C TYR A 42 -7.96 -7.55 -18.79
N ALA A 43 -9.12 -7.97 -19.30
CA ALA A 43 -9.82 -7.26 -20.37
C ALA A 43 -10.31 -5.88 -19.90
N GLU A 44 -10.72 -5.75 -18.66
CA GLU A 44 -11.17 -4.48 -18.08
C GLU A 44 -10.01 -3.48 -17.95
N TRP A 45 -8.81 -3.95 -17.58
CA TRP A 45 -7.63 -3.10 -17.51
C TRP A 45 -7.17 -2.64 -18.90
N GLN A 46 -7.21 -3.53 -19.89
CA GLN A 46 -6.92 -3.17 -21.27
C GLN A 46 -7.95 -2.19 -21.83
N ALA A 47 -9.24 -2.36 -21.49
CA ALA A 47 -10.29 -1.40 -21.85
C ALA A 47 -10.10 -0.02 -21.19
N ALA A 48 -9.45 0.03 -20.02
CA ALA A 48 -9.03 1.28 -19.37
C ALA A 48 -7.80 1.93 -20.02
N GLY A 49 -7.21 1.30 -21.04
CA GLY A 49 -6.11 1.86 -21.84
C GLY A 49 -4.71 1.39 -21.44
N TYR A 50 -4.60 0.37 -20.59
CA TYR A 50 -3.29 -0.18 -20.21
C TYR A 50 -2.79 -1.19 -21.26
N ASP A 51 -1.47 -1.21 -21.44
CA ASP A 51 -0.78 -2.19 -22.27
C ASP A 51 -0.95 -3.61 -21.71
N GLY A 52 -1.08 -4.60 -22.59
CA GLY A 52 -1.33 -5.98 -22.21
C GLY A 52 -0.21 -6.62 -21.41
N ASP A 53 1.04 -6.34 -21.77
CA ASP A 53 2.22 -6.87 -21.06
C ASP A 53 2.33 -6.25 -19.66
N PHE A 54 2.07 -4.94 -19.54
CA PHE A 54 1.99 -4.25 -18.26
C PHE A 54 0.89 -4.85 -17.37
N VAL A 55 -0.32 -5.09 -17.92
CA VAL A 55 -1.43 -5.67 -17.16
C VAL A 55 -1.09 -7.06 -16.67
N ALA A 56 -0.47 -7.89 -17.52
CA ALA A 56 -0.06 -9.25 -17.17
C ALA A 56 0.95 -9.25 -16.02
N ASP A 57 1.98 -8.40 -16.11
CA ASP A 57 3.03 -8.28 -15.09
C ASP A 57 2.45 -7.72 -13.76
N TYR A 58 1.69 -6.62 -13.83
CA TYR A 58 1.12 -5.98 -12.65
C TYR A 58 0.13 -6.87 -11.90
N LEU A 59 -0.85 -7.44 -12.59
CA LEU A 59 -1.84 -8.31 -11.95
C LEU A 59 -1.23 -9.64 -11.51
N GLY A 60 -0.30 -10.20 -12.30
CA GLY A 60 0.44 -11.41 -11.95
C GLY A 60 1.25 -11.22 -10.66
N SER A 61 2.04 -10.16 -10.58
CA SER A 61 2.85 -9.83 -9.39
C SER A 61 1.99 -9.61 -8.15
N ASN A 62 0.82 -8.94 -8.28
CA ASN A 62 -0.12 -8.80 -7.17
C ASN A 62 -0.70 -10.14 -6.73
N ALA A 63 -1.12 -10.98 -7.68
CA ALA A 63 -1.66 -12.31 -7.37
C ALA A 63 -0.63 -13.19 -6.65
N ASP A 64 0.60 -13.21 -7.13
CA ASP A 64 1.72 -13.95 -6.53
C ASP A 64 2.01 -13.45 -5.11
N SER A 65 2.00 -12.13 -4.90
CA SER A 65 2.21 -11.52 -3.59
C SER A 65 1.12 -11.91 -2.60
N TYR A 66 -0.15 -11.87 -3.01
CA TYR A 66 -1.28 -12.23 -2.14
C TYR A 66 -1.35 -13.72 -1.81
N ASN A 67 -0.84 -14.58 -2.68
CA ASN A 67 -0.80 -16.03 -2.46
C ASN A 67 0.54 -16.52 -1.85
N HIS A 68 1.48 -15.61 -1.61
CA HIS A 68 2.79 -15.99 -1.10
C HIS A 68 2.69 -16.53 0.33
N PRO A 69 3.30 -17.70 0.63
CA PRO A 69 3.21 -18.32 1.96
C PRO A 69 3.81 -17.47 3.08
N ASN A 70 4.75 -16.58 2.76
CA ASN A 70 5.35 -15.62 3.68
C ASN A 70 4.76 -14.21 3.48
N GLY A 71 3.48 -14.11 3.16
CA GLY A 71 2.80 -12.83 3.02
C GLY A 71 2.97 -12.00 4.29
N ALA A 72 3.43 -10.75 4.14
CA ALA A 72 3.57 -9.81 5.24
C ALA A 72 2.46 -8.75 5.16
N ILE A 73 1.90 -8.43 6.32
CA ILE A 73 1.00 -7.29 6.47
C ILE A 73 1.86 -6.06 6.77
N GLU A 74 1.43 -4.90 6.31
CA GLU A 74 2.07 -3.64 6.67
C GLU A 74 2.26 -3.53 8.20
N PRO A 75 3.44 -3.10 8.66
CA PRO A 75 3.71 -3.04 10.10
C PRO A 75 2.76 -2.06 10.80
N CYS A 76 1.92 -2.55 11.72
CA CYS A 76 1.09 -1.73 12.60
C CYS A 76 1.92 -1.26 13.80
N ILE A 77 2.83 -0.32 13.57
CA ILE A 77 3.69 0.24 14.62
C ILE A 77 3.49 1.75 14.76
N PRO A 78 3.69 2.31 15.97
CA PRO A 78 3.69 3.76 16.14
C PRO A 78 4.71 4.44 15.22
N GLY A 79 4.29 5.53 14.58
CA GLY A 79 5.16 6.30 13.70
C GLY A 79 5.30 5.75 12.28
N ILE A 80 4.56 4.71 11.86
CA ILE A 80 4.71 4.07 10.53
C ILE A 80 4.70 5.07 9.38
N PHE A 81 3.84 6.09 9.42
CA PHE A 81 3.79 7.12 8.38
C PHE A 81 5.06 7.98 8.33
N GLN A 82 5.77 8.17 9.43
CA GLN A 82 7.06 8.86 9.42
C GLN A 82 8.13 8.05 8.69
N TYR A 83 8.13 6.73 8.86
CA TYR A 83 9.01 5.82 8.12
C TYR A 83 8.74 5.90 6.63
N TYR A 84 7.47 5.86 6.20
CA TYR A 84 7.10 5.97 4.79
C TYR A 84 7.52 7.31 4.19
N LEU A 85 7.20 8.43 4.85
CA LEU A 85 7.56 9.76 4.35
C LEU A 85 9.07 9.93 4.17
N ILE A 86 9.88 9.37 5.08
CA ILE A 86 11.34 9.40 4.94
C ILE A 86 11.79 8.57 3.74
N ALA A 87 11.26 7.37 3.58
CA ALA A 87 11.60 6.53 2.43
C ALA A 87 11.24 7.22 1.12
N GLU A 88 10.04 7.78 1.00
CA GLU A 88 9.60 8.54 -0.17
C GLU A 88 10.51 9.74 -0.46
N TYR A 89 10.88 10.49 0.58
CA TYR A 89 11.74 11.67 0.44
C TYR A 89 13.16 11.31 -0.01
N GLU A 90 13.76 10.28 0.57
CA GLU A 90 15.10 9.84 0.18
C GLU A 90 15.11 9.19 -1.22
N LEU A 91 14.06 8.45 -1.58
CA LEU A 91 13.89 7.93 -2.94
C LEU A 91 13.72 9.07 -3.96
N ALA A 92 12.94 10.09 -3.64
CA ALA A 92 12.81 11.27 -4.51
C ALA A 92 14.17 11.96 -4.75
N LYS A 93 15.02 12.06 -3.73
CA LYS A 93 16.40 12.56 -3.87
C LYS A 93 17.25 11.65 -4.77
N PHE A 94 17.11 10.34 -4.66
CA PHE A 94 17.81 9.39 -5.51
C PHE A 94 17.43 9.59 -6.99
N PHE A 95 16.14 9.66 -7.30
CA PHE A 95 15.67 9.94 -8.66
C PHE A 95 16.09 11.33 -9.17
N ALA A 96 16.30 12.28 -8.27
CA ALA A 96 16.85 13.59 -8.60
C ALA A 96 18.40 13.60 -8.73
N GLY A 97 19.06 12.44 -8.67
CA GLY A 97 20.51 12.30 -8.83
C GLY A 97 21.34 12.81 -7.66
N LYS A 98 20.77 12.85 -6.45
CA LYS A 98 21.46 13.30 -5.23
C LYS A 98 22.27 12.21 -4.55
N TYR A 99 22.07 10.95 -4.91
CA TYR A 99 22.81 9.79 -4.45
C TYR A 99 23.50 9.10 -5.63
N ALA A 100 24.70 8.58 -5.43
CA ALA A 100 25.46 7.91 -6.46
C ALA A 100 25.03 6.45 -6.66
N SER A 101 24.39 5.85 -5.67
CA SER A 101 23.98 4.43 -5.73
C SER A 101 22.70 4.15 -4.94
N ALA A 102 22.04 3.04 -5.28
CA ALA A 102 20.90 2.53 -4.50
C ALA A 102 21.30 2.17 -3.06
N GLN A 103 22.54 1.77 -2.81
CA GLN A 103 23.02 1.47 -1.47
C GLN A 103 23.08 2.72 -0.61
N GLU A 104 23.57 3.84 -1.14
CA GLU A 104 23.62 5.11 -0.39
C GLU A 104 22.23 5.57 0.06
N VAL A 105 21.21 5.44 -0.80
CA VAL A 105 19.85 5.81 -0.39
C VAL A 105 19.28 4.84 0.63
N ALA A 106 19.55 3.54 0.49
CA ALA A 106 19.13 2.55 1.48
C ALA A 106 19.75 2.83 2.86
N ASP A 107 21.04 3.16 2.92
CA ASP A 107 21.75 3.50 4.15
C ASP A 107 21.19 4.80 4.77
N ALA A 108 20.86 5.80 3.94
CA ALA A 108 20.25 7.04 4.41
C ALA A 108 18.85 6.81 5.01
N ILE A 109 18.03 5.99 4.36
CA ILE A 109 16.71 5.60 4.86
C ILE A 109 16.86 4.84 6.19
N ALA A 110 17.74 3.85 6.25
CA ALA A 110 17.98 3.05 7.45
C ALA A 110 18.41 3.93 8.63
N ALA A 111 19.38 4.82 8.41
CA ALA A 111 19.87 5.74 9.45
C ALA A 111 18.78 6.70 9.96
N ALA A 112 17.88 7.15 9.08
CA ALA A 112 16.78 8.01 9.46
C ALA A 112 15.68 7.24 10.20
N TRP A 113 15.40 6.00 9.81
CA TRP A 113 14.47 5.11 10.48
C TRP A 113 14.93 4.75 11.89
N GLU A 114 16.23 4.49 12.10
CA GLU A 114 16.78 4.24 13.43
C GLU A 114 16.51 5.41 14.39
N LYS A 115 16.64 6.65 13.94
CA LYS A 115 16.33 7.83 14.76
C LYS A 115 14.85 7.87 15.19
N ILE A 116 13.93 7.50 14.31
CA ILE A 116 12.51 7.40 14.67
C ILE A 116 12.31 6.29 15.69
N THR A 117 12.92 5.13 15.45
CA THR A 117 12.85 3.98 16.35
C THR A 117 13.35 4.32 17.74
N ASP A 118 14.48 5.03 17.86
CA ASP A 118 15.05 5.47 19.14
C ASP A 118 14.12 6.47 19.87
N GLN A 119 13.49 7.38 19.13
CA GLN A 119 12.57 8.37 19.71
C GLN A 119 11.28 7.73 20.23
N ILE A 120 10.74 6.73 19.53
CA ILE A 120 9.47 6.08 19.88
C ILE A 120 9.70 4.96 20.91
N GLY A 121 10.83 4.28 20.84
CA GLY A 121 11.23 3.13 21.68
C GLY A 121 11.00 1.79 20.99
N ARG A 122 12.11 1.14 20.64
CA ARG A 122 12.15 -0.14 19.92
C ARG A 122 11.34 -1.26 20.60
N ASP A 123 11.50 -1.44 21.89
CA ASP A 123 10.84 -2.53 22.64
C ASP A 123 9.32 -2.37 22.62
N GLY A 124 8.84 -1.11 22.74
CA GLY A 124 7.43 -0.78 22.62
C GLY A 124 6.87 -1.10 21.23
N GLN A 125 7.60 -0.76 20.18
CA GLN A 125 7.22 -1.08 18.79
C GLN A 125 7.18 -2.59 18.55
N ILE A 126 8.19 -3.33 19.00
CA ILE A 126 8.25 -4.80 18.90
C ILE A 126 7.04 -5.45 19.59
N LYS A 127 6.72 -5.00 20.81
CA LYS A 127 5.57 -5.52 21.56
C LYS A 127 4.25 -5.29 20.82
N LEU A 128 4.04 -4.08 20.29
CA LEU A 128 2.83 -3.74 19.55
C LEU A 128 2.73 -4.51 18.22
N TYR A 129 3.85 -4.64 17.50
CA TYR A 129 3.88 -5.39 16.26
C TYR A 129 3.57 -6.87 16.47
N LYS A 130 4.20 -7.51 17.47
CA LYS A 130 3.87 -8.88 17.86
C LYS A 130 2.39 -9.03 18.21
N GLY A 131 1.85 -8.12 19.01
CA GLY A 131 0.43 -8.12 19.37
C GLY A 131 -0.49 -7.98 18.16
N SER A 132 -0.12 -7.21 17.13
CA SER A 132 -0.89 -7.10 15.89
C SER A 132 -0.90 -8.37 15.04
N LEU A 133 0.10 -9.23 15.22
CA LEU A 133 0.21 -10.54 14.58
C LEU A 133 -0.38 -11.69 15.43
N GLY A 134 -0.89 -11.39 16.64
CA GLY A 134 -1.40 -12.40 17.56
C GLY A 134 -0.29 -13.22 18.27
N LEU A 135 0.93 -12.67 18.39
CA LEU A 135 2.11 -13.28 19.00
C LEU A 135 2.39 -12.74 20.41
#